data_b48e1b2f5351c24834df9ca4dcac8f90
#
_entry.id   b48e1b2f5351c24834df9ca4dcac8f90
#
_cell.length_a   1.000
_cell.length_b   1.000
_cell.length_c   1.000
_cell.angle_alpha   90.00
_cell.angle_beta   90.00
_cell.angle_gamma   90.00
#
_symmetry.space_group_name_H-M   'P 1'
#
loop_
_entity.id
_entity.type
_entity.pdbx_description
1 polymer ?
#
loop_
_entity_poly.entity_id
_entity_poly.type
_entity_poly.pdbx_seq_one_letter_code
_entity_poly.pdbx_strand_id
1 'polypeptide(L)'
;TEEELLETGRTLRKTHWKIQKEPGIDYISCNDFSYYDGILDAAVMCGIIPKRYQELNLSELDTYFAMARGYQGEAGDVKALAMKKWFNTNYHYIVPEVEDDTVISFSGKKLLSEFEEAKELGILVKPVVPGAYTLLKLCRYTGTKTAEDFVDDVIFAYKELLKLCDKNEVSWIQFDEPSLVFDMTEQDLALFRKIYSEILPSAQSCQVLVQTYFGDVRDVYQDLIQLPFAGVGLDFVEGKQTKKLIEQYGFPKDKILFAGLVNGKNIWKNHYKETLQALQE
;
A
#
# COMPACT_ATOMS: atom_id res chain seq x y z
N THR A 1 27.79 -5.58 4.63
CA THR A 1 27.54 -6.41 3.43
C THR A 1 26.04 -6.49 3.13
N GLU A 2 25.67 -6.88 1.92
CA GLU A 2 24.27 -7.13 1.54
C GLU A 2 23.65 -8.23 2.43
N GLU A 3 24.38 -9.31 2.67
CA GLU A 3 23.94 -10.40 3.53
C GLU A 3 23.62 -9.94 4.96
N GLU A 4 24.47 -9.13 5.57
CA GLU A 4 24.24 -8.56 6.90
C GLU A 4 23.00 -7.64 6.93
N LEU A 5 22.77 -6.86 5.87
CA LEU A 5 21.60 -6.01 5.75
C LEU A 5 20.31 -6.84 5.67
N LEU A 6 20.29 -7.87 4.84
CA LEU A 6 19.16 -8.77 4.67
C LEU A 6 18.84 -9.52 5.97
N GLU A 7 19.86 -10.03 6.67
CA GLU A 7 19.68 -10.73 7.95
C GLU A 7 19.20 -9.79 9.07
N THR A 8 19.72 -8.55 9.10
CA THR A 8 19.22 -7.53 10.02
C THR A 8 17.74 -7.22 9.75
N GLY A 9 17.35 -7.09 8.49
CA GLY A 9 15.95 -6.92 8.08
C GLY A 9 15.06 -8.06 8.56
N ARG A 10 15.47 -9.31 8.38
CA ARG A 10 14.77 -10.49 8.91
C ARG A 10 14.57 -10.43 10.41
N THR A 11 15.63 -10.12 11.14
CA THR A 11 15.60 -10.02 12.61
C THR A 11 14.62 -8.94 13.07
N LEU A 12 14.60 -7.79 12.41
CA LEU A 12 13.67 -6.70 12.72
C LEU A 12 12.22 -7.10 12.44
N ARG A 13 11.92 -7.66 11.26
CA ARG A 13 10.57 -8.16 10.92
C ARG A 13 10.06 -9.17 11.94
N LYS A 14 10.89 -10.17 12.27
CA LYS A 14 10.56 -11.16 13.30
C LYS A 14 10.24 -10.52 14.65
N THR A 15 10.98 -9.50 15.04
CA THR A 15 10.74 -8.76 16.29
C THR A 15 9.42 -8.00 16.23
N HIS A 16 9.14 -7.29 15.12
CA HIS A 16 7.90 -6.55 14.91
C HIS A 16 6.67 -7.46 14.95
N TRP A 17 6.72 -8.62 14.31
CA TRP A 17 5.62 -9.59 14.34
C TRP A 17 5.38 -10.17 15.74
N LYS A 18 6.44 -10.48 16.49
CA LYS A 18 6.31 -10.98 17.86
C LYS A 18 5.66 -9.96 18.79
N ILE A 19 6.11 -8.69 18.73
CA ILE A 19 5.56 -7.61 19.53
C ILE A 19 4.04 -7.43 19.27
N GLN A 20 3.57 -7.68 18.05
CA GLN A 20 2.17 -7.59 17.71
C GLN A 20 1.39 -8.87 18.13
N LYS A 21 2.01 -10.06 18.00
CA LYS A 21 1.38 -11.33 18.36
C LYS A 21 1.19 -11.49 19.88
N GLU A 22 2.15 -11.07 20.68
CA GLU A 22 2.14 -11.22 22.14
C GLU A 22 0.90 -10.60 22.81
N PRO A 23 0.47 -9.36 22.48
CA PRO A 23 -0.77 -8.79 23.04
C PRO A 23 -2.05 -9.31 22.37
N GLY A 24 -1.98 -10.18 21.38
CA GLY A 24 -3.14 -10.83 20.76
C GLY A 24 -3.72 -10.05 19.57
N ILE A 25 -2.91 -9.35 18.78
CA ILE A 25 -3.38 -8.74 17.53
C ILE A 25 -3.65 -9.85 16.51
N ASP A 26 -4.86 -9.87 15.93
CA ASP A 26 -5.30 -10.87 14.96
C ASP A 26 -4.79 -10.60 13.54
N TYR A 27 -4.80 -9.35 13.10
CA TYR A 27 -4.39 -8.93 11.75
C TYR A 27 -3.03 -8.26 11.78
N ILE A 28 -1.99 -9.06 11.88
CA ILE A 28 -0.60 -8.58 11.88
C ILE A 28 -0.17 -8.27 10.45
N SER A 29 0.43 -7.10 10.22
CA SER A 29 0.91 -6.72 8.90
C SER A 29 2.24 -7.37 8.53
N CYS A 30 2.45 -7.62 7.23
CA CYS A 30 3.74 -7.87 6.63
C CYS A 30 3.86 -7.09 5.30
N ASN A 31 5.02 -7.12 4.69
CA ASN A 31 5.38 -6.29 3.53
C ASN A 31 5.35 -4.77 3.82
N ASP A 32 5.19 -4.40 5.08
CA ASP A 32 5.22 -3.02 5.59
C ASP A 32 6.63 -2.59 6.06
N PHE A 33 7.58 -3.51 6.12
CA PHE A 33 8.99 -3.22 6.36
C PHE A 33 9.67 -2.84 5.04
N SER A 34 10.30 -1.65 5.00
CA SER A 34 11.04 -1.15 3.85
C SER A 34 12.47 -0.80 4.24
N TYR A 35 13.45 -1.13 3.39
CA TYR A 35 14.82 -0.70 3.62
C TYR A 35 14.99 0.80 3.43
N TYR A 36 14.07 1.44 2.69
CA TYR A 36 14.05 2.87 2.50
C TYR A 36 12.62 3.44 2.51
N ASP A 37 11.77 3.01 1.58
CA ASP A 37 10.42 3.59 1.39
C ASP A 37 9.42 2.61 0.79
N GLY A 38 8.19 2.55 1.34
CA GLY A 38 7.15 1.63 0.90
C GLY A 38 6.57 1.93 -0.49
N ILE A 39 6.56 3.21 -0.92
CA ILE A 39 6.14 3.56 -2.29
C ILE A 39 7.21 3.16 -3.30
N LEU A 40 8.48 3.27 -2.94
CA LEU A 40 9.58 2.75 -3.75
C LEU A 40 9.51 1.23 -3.87
N ASP A 41 9.20 0.51 -2.78
CA ASP A 41 8.96 -0.94 -2.82
C ASP A 41 7.84 -1.30 -3.81
N ALA A 42 6.73 -0.55 -3.80
CA ALA A 42 5.62 -0.75 -4.72
C ALA A 42 6.00 -0.43 -6.18
N ALA A 43 6.80 0.60 -6.38
CA ALA A 43 7.34 0.92 -7.71
C ALA A 43 8.19 -0.23 -8.26
N VAL A 44 9.09 -0.78 -7.45
CA VAL A 44 9.91 -1.95 -7.82
C VAL A 44 9.02 -3.19 -8.05
N MET A 45 8.02 -3.41 -7.21
CA MET A 45 7.04 -4.49 -7.40
C MET A 45 6.34 -4.40 -8.76
N CYS A 46 6.05 -3.18 -9.23
CA CYS A 46 5.42 -2.91 -10.51
C CYS A 46 6.41 -2.70 -11.67
N GLY A 47 7.71 -2.92 -11.46
CA GLY A 47 8.73 -2.73 -12.51
C GLY A 47 8.94 -1.27 -12.92
N ILE A 48 8.48 -0.31 -12.12
CA ILE A 48 8.62 1.12 -12.37
C ILE A 48 10.05 1.54 -11.98
N ILE A 49 10.98 1.28 -12.87
CA ILE A 49 12.42 1.61 -12.70
C ILE A 49 12.85 2.45 -13.92
N PRO A 50 13.15 3.76 -13.74
CA PRO A 50 13.59 4.60 -14.84
C PRO A 50 14.86 4.07 -15.52
N LYS A 51 14.95 4.24 -16.85
CA LYS A 51 16.06 3.71 -17.68
C LYS A 51 17.43 4.06 -17.15
N ARG A 52 17.61 5.30 -16.67
CA ARG A 52 18.91 5.77 -16.14
C ARG A 52 19.45 4.91 -14.98
N TYR A 53 18.58 4.21 -14.23
CA TYR A 53 19.02 3.27 -13.19
C TYR A 53 19.21 1.86 -13.75
N GLN A 54 18.40 1.44 -14.73
CA GLN A 54 18.57 0.14 -15.40
C GLN A 54 19.90 0.07 -16.14
N GLU A 55 20.31 1.15 -16.79
CA GLU A 55 21.57 1.25 -17.56
C GLU A 55 22.82 1.13 -16.69
N LEU A 56 22.71 1.34 -15.37
CA LEU A 56 23.83 1.12 -14.43
C LEU A 56 24.18 -0.37 -14.26
N ASN A 57 23.28 -1.30 -14.62
CA ASN A 57 23.46 -2.76 -14.46
C ASN A 57 23.90 -3.17 -13.05
N LEU A 58 23.37 -2.54 -12.04
CA LEU A 58 23.59 -2.83 -10.62
C LEU A 58 22.75 -4.04 -10.16
N SER A 59 23.04 -4.55 -8.95
CA SER A 59 22.15 -5.52 -8.29
C SER A 59 20.75 -4.93 -8.06
N GLU A 60 19.74 -5.79 -7.81
CA GLU A 60 18.39 -5.34 -7.50
C GLU A 60 18.39 -4.38 -6.28
N LEU A 61 19.17 -4.71 -5.25
CA LEU A 61 19.27 -3.92 -4.03
C LEU A 61 20.03 -2.60 -4.25
N ASP A 62 21.13 -2.63 -5.00
CA ASP A 62 21.89 -1.41 -5.33
C ASP A 62 21.08 -0.48 -6.23
N THR A 63 20.30 -1.02 -7.18
CA THR A 63 19.37 -0.25 -8.01
C THR A 63 18.31 0.43 -7.15
N TYR A 64 17.74 -0.30 -6.18
CA TYR A 64 16.78 0.24 -5.21
C TYR A 64 17.38 1.43 -4.45
N PHE A 65 18.60 1.29 -3.90
CA PHE A 65 19.27 2.38 -3.20
C PHE A 65 19.74 3.51 -4.14
N ALA A 66 20.09 3.21 -5.39
CA ALA A 66 20.41 4.24 -6.39
C ALA A 66 19.17 5.12 -6.67
N MET A 67 17.98 4.53 -6.79
CA MET A 67 16.73 5.30 -6.92
C MET A 67 16.46 6.15 -5.68
N ALA A 68 16.70 5.63 -4.48
CA ALA A 68 16.43 6.33 -3.23
C ALA A 68 17.41 7.46 -2.93
N ARG A 69 18.70 7.29 -3.21
CA ARG A 69 19.78 8.19 -2.75
C ARG A 69 20.70 8.71 -3.86
N GLY A 70 20.50 8.24 -5.09
CA GLY A 70 21.45 8.43 -6.17
C GLY A 70 22.59 7.42 -6.12
N TYR A 71 23.40 7.41 -7.16
CA TYR A 71 24.57 6.56 -7.27
C TYR A 71 25.72 7.34 -7.88
N GLN A 72 26.93 7.16 -7.35
CA GLN A 72 28.19 7.62 -7.91
C GLN A 72 29.19 6.49 -7.83
N GLY A 73 29.74 6.08 -8.96
CA GLY A 73 30.69 4.99 -8.99
C GLY A 73 31.08 4.56 -10.41
N GLU A 74 31.70 3.40 -10.53
CA GLU A 74 32.25 2.89 -11.79
C GLU A 74 31.17 2.69 -12.88
N ALA A 75 29.93 2.38 -12.46
CA ALA A 75 28.82 2.18 -13.39
C ALA A 75 28.22 3.49 -13.92
N GLY A 76 28.58 4.64 -13.36
CA GLY A 76 28.09 5.96 -13.77
C GLY A 76 27.64 6.83 -12.60
N ASP A 77 27.04 7.97 -12.92
CA ASP A 77 26.50 8.92 -11.95
C ASP A 77 25.02 9.18 -12.23
N VAL A 78 24.15 8.92 -11.25
CA VAL A 78 22.72 9.24 -11.33
C VAL A 78 22.25 9.92 -10.06
N LYS A 79 21.35 10.91 -10.22
CA LYS A 79 20.67 11.57 -9.10
C LYS A 79 19.56 10.68 -8.57
N ALA A 80 19.27 10.80 -7.25
CA ALA A 80 18.11 10.19 -6.63
C ALA A 80 16.81 10.64 -7.28
N LEU A 81 15.76 9.82 -7.13
CA LEU A 81 14.38 10.23 -7.36
C LEU A 81 13.99 11.36 -6.40
N ALA A 82 13.00 12.15 -6.78
CA ALA A 82 12.49 13.20 -5.93
C ALA A 82 11.78 12.63 -4.69
N MET A 83 11.77 13.40 -3.61
CA MET A 83 10.97 13.10 -2.43
C MET A 83 9.82 14.09 -2.30
N LYS A 84 8.67 13.60 -1.86
CA LYS A 84 7.52 14.41 -1.47
C LYS A 84 7.02 14.00 -0.10
N LYS A 85 6.39 14.94 0.59
CA LYS A 85 5.77 14.68 1.88
C LYS A 85 4.66 13.63 1.75
N TRP A 86 4.70 12.63 2.66
CA TRP A 86 3.61 11.66 2.76
C TRP A 86 2.41 12.31 3.44
N PHE A 87 1.47 12.78 2.62
CA PHE A 87 0.25 13.46 3.07
C PHE A 87 0.53 14.57 4.11
N ASN A 88 -0.13 14.52 5.25
CA ASN A 88 0.02 15.50 6.34
C ASN A 88 1.01 15.07 7.44
N THR A 89 1.94 14.16 7.11
CA THR A 89 2.99 13.68 8.03
C THR A 89 4.33 14.38 7.78
N ASN A 90 5.34 14.09 8.62
CA ASN A 90 6.73 14.49 8.39
C ASN A 90 7.54 13.46 7.61
N TYR A 91 6.97 12.30 7.31
CA TYR A 91 7.58 11.31 6.45
C TYR A 91 7.55 11.77 4.98
N HIS A 92 8.59 11.42 4.23
CA HIS A 92 8.69 11.72 2.81
C HIS A 92 8.84 10.40 2.05
N TYR A 93 8.02 10.21 1.03
CA TYR A 93 8.13 9.07 0.14
C TYR A 93 8.98 9.40 -1.08
N ILE A 94 9.57 8.39 -1.69
CA ILE A 94 10.28 8.48 -2.96
C ILE A 94 9.24 8.48 -4.08
N VAL A 95 9.27 9.52 -4.93
CA VAL A 95 8.32 9.68 -6.03
C VAL A 95 8.73 8.79 -7.21
N PRO A 96 7.98 7.73 -7.54
CA PRO A 96 8.28 6.92 -8.72
C PRO A 96 8.17 7.77 -9.99
N GLU A 97 9.11 7.62 -10.91
CA GLU A 97 9.06 8.25 -12.23
C GLU A 97 8.66 7.21 -13.28
N VAL A 98 7.61 7.54 -14.04
CA VAL A 98 7.10 6.73 -15.16
C VAL A 98 7.45 7.45 -16.46
N GLU A 99 8.22 6.79 -17.30
CA GLU A 99 8.63 7.26 -18.63
C GLU A 99 7.64 6.71 -19.66
N ASP A 100 7.55 7.33 -20.85
CA ASP A 100 6.57 6.93 -21.89
C ASP A 100 6.70 5.47 -22.34
N ASP A 101 7.86 4.89 -22.21
CA ASP A 101 8.18 3.51 -22.55
C ASP A 101 8.38 2.60 -21.32
N THR A 102 8.03 3.06 -20.13
CA THR A 102 8.00 2.20 -18.94
C THR A 102 7.09 1.01 -19.19
N VAL A 103 7.61 -0.19 -18.96
CA VAL A 103 6.85 -1.44 -19.02
C VAL A 103 6.50 -1.83 -17.60
N ILE A 104 5.24 -1.65 -17.22
CA ILE A 104 4.74 -2.11 -15.92
C ILE A 104 4.65 -3.63 -15.95
N SER A 105 5.23 -4.25 -14.94
CA SER A 105 5.26 -5.71 -14.75
C SER A 105 4.96 -6.01 -13.29
N PHE A 106 4.91 -7.28 -12.92
CA PHE A 106 4.67 -7.66 -11.54
C PHE A 106 5.80 -8.54 -11.00
N SER A 107 6.32 -8.18 -9.83
CA SER A 107 7.24 -9.01 -9.05
C SER A 107 6.77 -9.12 -7.61
N GLY A 108 6.32 -10.29 -7.23
CA GLY A 108 5.87 -10.60 -5.85
C GLY A 108 6.97 -11.07 -4.91
N LYS A 109 8.24 -11.00 -5.30
CA LYS A 109 9.37 -11.59 -4.55
C LYS A 109 9.42 -11.16 -3.09
N LYS A 110 9.44 -9.85 -2.84
CA LYS A 110 9.52 -9.30 -1.46
C LYS A 110 8.32 -9.72 -0.63
N LEU A 111 7.11 -9.47 -1.13
CA LEU A 111 5.86 -9.79 -0.44
C LEU A 111 5.79 -11.27 -0.06
N LEU A 112 6.08 -12.16 -1.01
CA LEU A 112 6.02 -13.60 -0.79
C LEU A 112 7.09 -14.04 0.21
N SER A 113 8.33 -13.55 0.07
CA SER A 113 9.42 -13.87 1.01
C SER A 113 9.07 -13.47 2.45
N GLU A 114 8.54 -12.28 2.68
CA GLU A 114 8.16 -11.84 4.02
C GLU A 114 6.94 -12.59 4.56
N PHE A 115 5.98 -12.93 3.70
CA PHE A 115 4.85 -13.76 4.07
C PHE A 115 5.30 -15.17 4.51
N GLU A 116 6.22 -15.79 3.77
CA GLU A 116 6.78 -17.10 4.10
C GLU A 116 7.60 -17.06 5.39
N GLU A 117 8.43 -16.03 5.59
CA GLU A 117 9.17 -15.81 6.84
C GLU A 117 8.24 -15.79 8.07
N ALA A 118 7.09 -15.11 7.98
CA ALA A 118 6.11 -15.08 9.06
C ALA A 118 5.40 -16.42 9.25
N LYS A 119 5.05 -17.10 8.15
CA LYS A 119 4.42 -18.43 8.14
C LYS A 119 5.31 -19.48 8.83
N GLU A 120 6.62 -19.46 8.59
CA GLU A 120 7.61 -20.33 9.25
C GLU A 120 7.66 -20.12 10.77
N LEU A 121 7.36 -18.91 11.23
CA LEU A 121 7.26 -18.58 12.65
C LEU A 121 5.89 -18.93 13.27
N GLY A 122 4.97 -19.50 12.49
CA GLY A 122 3.60 -19.75 12.91
C GLY A 122 2.80 -18.48 13.20
N ILE A 123 3.11 -17.39 12.52
CA ILE A 123 2.44 -16.09 12.67
C ILE A 123 1.58 -15.86 11.43
N LEU A 124 0.26 -15.70 11.64
CA LEU A 124 -0.65 -15.26 10.59
C LEU A 124 -0.45 -13.78 10.33
N VAL A 125 -0.15 -13.46 9.09
CA VAL A 125 0.08 -12.07 8.67
C VAL A 125 -0.81 -11.71 7.49
N LYS A 126 -1.03 -10.43 7.32
CA LYS A 126 -1.75 -9.79 6.24
C LYS A 126 -0.78 -8.89 5.48
N PRO A 127 -0.41 -9.19 4.23
CA PRO A 127 0.39 -8.30 3.41
C PRO A 127 -0.28 -6.94 3.23
N VAL A 128 0.53 -5.88 3.28
CA VAL A 128 0.11 -4.50 3.04
C VAL A 128 0.85 -3.97 1.83
N VAL A 129 0.13 -3.40 0.89
CA VAL A 129 0.69 -2.73 -0.29
C VAL A 129 -0.04 -1.42 -0.52
N PRO A 130 0.61 -0.39 -1.07
CA PRO A 130 -0.09 0.77 -1.60
C PRO A 130 -1.15 0.33 -2.61
N GLY A 131 -2.34 0.89 -2.56
CA GLY A 131 -3.39 0.59 -3.52
C GLY A 131 -3.08 1.12 -4.91
N ALA A 132 -3.69 0.51 -5.92
CA ALA A 132 -3.40 0.80 -7.32
C ALA A 132 -3.71 2.25 -7.71
N TYR A 133 -4.81 2.81 -7.18
CA TYR A 133 -5.17 4.21 -7.42
C TYR A 133 -4.16 5.17 -6.78
N THR A 134 -3.80 4.94 -5.51
CA THR A 134 -2.80 5.76 -4.81
C THR A 134 -1.44 5.68 -5.50
N LEU A 135 -0.99 4.50 -5.93
CA LEU A 135 0.28 4.36 -6.65
C LEU A 135 0.30 5.22 -7.92
N LEU A 136 -0.74 5.12 -8.77
CA LEU A 136 -0.86 5.94 -9.98
C LEU A 136 -0.85 7.44 -9.68
N LYS A 137 -1.57 7.89 -8.65
CA LYS A 137 -1.66 9.31 -8.26
C LYS A 137 -0.36 9.86 -7.69
N LEU A 138 0.48 9.03 -7.09
CA LEU A 138 1.75 9.44 -6.47
C LEU A 138 2.94 9.41 -7.44
N CYS A 139 2.81 8.73 -8.58
CA CYS A 139 3.83 8.72 -9.62
C CYS A 139 4.00 10.08 -10.29
N ARG A 140 5.19 10.32 -10.80
CA ARG A 140 5.51 11.42 -11.71
C ARG A 140 5.66 10.89 -13.12
N TYR A 141 4.84 11.37 -14.03
CA TYR A 141 4.92 11.05 -15.45
C TYR A 141 5.87 12.05 -16.12
N THR A 142 6.93 11.57 -16.77
CA THR A 142 8.05 12.42 -17.25
C THR A 142 8.05 12.61 -18.77
N GLY A 143 7.09 11.99 -19.47
CA GLY A 143 6.92 12.09 -20.91
C GLY A 143 5.64 12.80 -21.33
N THR A 144 5.02 12.27 -22.36
CA THR A 144 3.73 12.72 -22.93
C THR A 144 2.55 11.91 -22.40
N LYS A 145 2.80 10.70 -21.92
CA LYS A 145 1.78 9.84 -21.31
C LYS A 145 1.40 10.29 -19.90
N THR A 146 0.20 9.95 -19.50
CA THR A 146 -0.40 10.28 -18.21
C THR A 146 -0.74 9.01 -17.42
N ALA A 147 -1.32 9.14 -16.23
CA ALA A 147 -1.74 7.99 -15.42
C ALA A 147 -2.71 7.07 -16.18
N GLU A 148 -3.61 7.65 -16.97
CA GLU A 148 -4.63 6.94 -17.73
C GLU A 148 -4.04 5.97 -18.74
N ASP A 149 -2.87 6.28 -19.30
CA ASP A 149 -2.19 5.42 -20.29
C ASP A 149 -1.60 4.15 -19.65
N PHE A 150 -1.41 4.13 -18.33
CA PHE A 150 -0.82 3.01 -17.60
C PHE A 150 -1.81 2.25 -16.72
N VAL A 151 -3.09 2.64 -16.73
CA VAL A 151 -4.12 2.03 -15.86
C VAL A 151 -4.25 0.54 -16.10
N ASP A 152 -4.33 0.11 -17.36
CA ASP A 152 -4.55 -1.29 -17.70
C ASP A 152 -3.35 -2.16 -17.29
N ASP A 153 -2.13 -1.63 -17.40
CA ASP A 153 -0.92 -2.33 -16.99
C ASP A 153 -0.83 -2.45 -15.46
N VAL A 154 -1.23 -1.41 -14.71
CA VAL A 154 -1.31 -1.46 -13.25
C VAL A 154 -2.41 -2.44 -12.80
N ILE A 155 -3.57 -2.41 -13.44
CA ILE A 155 -4.65 -3.39 -13.19
C ILE A 155 -4.11 -4.81 -13.39
N PHE A 156 -3.39 -5.06 -14.48
CA PHE A 156 -2.78 -6.36 -14.74
C PHE A 156 -1.83 -6.77 -13.60
N ALA A 157 -0.93 -5.88 -13.17
CA ALA A 157 0.03 -6.16 -12.09
C ALA A 157 -0.69 -6.52 -10.76
N TYR A 158 -1.76 -5.79 -10.40
CA TYR A 158 -2.51 -6.08 -9.19
C TYR A 158 -3.39 -7.34 -9.30
N LYS A 159 -3.86 -7.70 -10.49
CA LYS A 159 -4.49 -9.01 -10.73
C LYS A 159 -3.51 -10.16 -10.51
N GLU A 160 -2.28 -10.03 -10.98
CA GLU A 160 -1.22 -11.02 -10.74
C GLU A 160 -0.85 -11.10 -9.25
N LEU A 161 -0.85 -9.97 -8.53
CA LEU A 161 -0.67 -9.94 -7.08
C LEU A 161 -1.75 -10.75 -6.36
N LEU A 162 -3.03 -10.57 -6.70
CA LEU A 162 -4.12 -11.33 -6.08
C LEU A 162 -4.04 -12.83 -6.40
N LYS A 163 -3.69 -13.19 -7.64
CA LYS A 163 -3.44 -14.60 -8.00
C LYS A 163 -2.28 -15.20 -7.21
N LEU A 164 -1.21 -14.43 -6.97
CA LEU A 164 -0.10 -14.87 -6.13
C LEU A 164 -0.56 -15.10 -4.69
N CYS A 165 -1.38 -14.21 -4.15
CA CYS A 165 -1.97 -14.36 -2.81
C CYS A 165 -2.84 -15.62 -2.71
N ASP A 166 -3.74 -15.86 -3.66
CA ASP A 166 -4.57 -17.07 -3.70
C ASP A 166 -3.73 -18.34 -3.76
N LYS A 167 -2.71 -18.37 -4.64
CA LYS A 167 -1.81 -19.51 -4.81
C LYS A 167 -1.06 -19.88 -3.52
N ASN A 168 -0.74 -18.88 -2.69
CA ASN A 168 0.03 -19.05 -1.45
C ASN A 168 -0.85 -19.06 -0.19
N GLU A 169 -2.17 -19.18 -0.35
CA GLU A 169 -3.14 -19.27 0.74
C GLU A 169 -3.13 -18.04 1.68
N VAL A 170 -2.83 -16.87 1.12
CA VAL A 170 -2.92 -15.60 1.85
C VAL A 170 -4.39 -15.31 2.14
N SER A 171 -4.78 -15.29 3.42
CA SER A 171 -6.18 -15.10 3.82
C SER A 171 -6.66 -13.68 3.57
N TRP A 172 -5.83 -12.68 3.85
CA TRP A 172 -6.12 -11.27 3.69
C TRP A 172 -4.96 -10.52 3.06
N ILE A 173 -5.28 -9.57 2.18
CA ILE A 173 -4.36 -8.53 1.70
C ILE A 173 -4.97 -7.16 1.94
N GLN A 174 -4.15 -6.18 2.31
CA GLN A 174 -4.56 -4.78 2.50
C GLN A 174 -4.01 -3.91 1.39
N PHE A 175 -4.90 -3.15 0.77
CA PHE A 175 -4.55 -2.07 -0.16
C PHE A 175 -4.71 -0.72 0.54
N ASP A 176 -3.60 -0.03 0.72
CA ASP A 176 -3.58 1.31 1.32
C ASP A 176 -3.93 2.36 0.27
N GLU A 177 -5.08 2.99 0.43
CA GLU A 177 -5.60 4.01 -0.48
C GLU A 177 -5.79 5.38 0.19
N PRO A 178 -4.71 5.97 0.77
CA PRO A 178 -4.83 7.26 1.42
C PRO A 178 -5.14 8.41 0.45
N SER A 179 -4.92 8.25 -0.87
CA SER A 179 -5.30 9.28 -1.85
C SER A 179 -6.81 9.50 -1.97
N LEU A 180 -7.63 8.59 -1.44
CA LEU A 180 -9.09 8.71 -1.44
C LEU A 180 -9.64 9.77 -0.47
N VAL A 181 -8.79 10.33 0.39
CA VAL A 181 -9.20 11.40 1.31
C VAL A 181 -9.07 12.81 0.69
N PHE A 182 -8.50 12.92 -0.51
CA PHE A 182 -8.47 14.16 -1.25
C PHE A 182 -9.82 14.45 -1.93
N ASP A 183 -10.03 15.70 -2.32
CA ASP A 183 -11.18 16.05 -3.16
C ASP A 183 -11.04 15.32 -4.51
N MET A 184 -12.08 14.58 -4.91
CA MET A 184 -12.07 13.75 -6.10
C MET A 184 -12.98 14.33 -7.17
N THR A 185 -12.46 14.41 -8.39
CA THR A 185 -13.24 14.74 -9.58
C THR A 185 -14.04 13.53 -10.07
N GLU A 186 -15.03 13.74 -10.95
CA GLU A 186 -15.74 12.64 -11.59
C GLU A 186 -14.80 11.70 -12.38
N GLN A 187 -13.71 12.22 -12.92
CA GLN A 187 -12.67 11.44 -13.60
C GLN A 187 -11.91 10.55 -12.60
N ASP A 188 -11.58 11.10 -11.43
CA ASP A 188 -10.93 10.33 -10.34
C ASP A 188 -11.82 9.20 -9.85
N LEU A 189 -13.12 9.47 -9.67
CA LEU A 189 -14.11 8.45 -9.28
C LEU A 189 -14.26 7.37 -10.34
N ALA A 190 -14.36 7.78 -11.61
CA ALA A 190 -14.43 6.82 -12.72
C ALA A 190 -13.16 5.95 -12.81
N LEU A 191 -11.98 6.54 -12.62
CA LEU A 191 -10.72 5.83 -12.60
C LEU A 191 -10.66 4.81 -11.45
N PHE A 192 -11.02 5.22 -10.24
CA PHE A 192 -11.08 4.35 -9.06
C PHE A 192 -12.04 3.17 -9.28
N ARG A 193 -13.26 3.44 -9.77
CA ARG A 193 -14.23 2.39 -10.10
C ARG A 193 -13.69 1.41 -11.14
N LYS A 194 -13.10 1.91 -12.24
CA LYS A 194 -12.50 1.05 -13.27
C LYS A 194 -11.45 0.14 -12.66
N ILE A 195 -10.49 0.68 -11.92
CA ILE A 195 -9.39 -0.06 -11.32
C ILE A 195 -9.94 -1.22 -10.47
N TYR A 196 -10.79 -0.93 -9.50
CA TYR A 196 -11.20 -1.93 -8.53
C TYR A 196 -12.30 -2.87 -9.01
N SER A 197 -13.18 -2.44 -9.93
CA SER A 197 -14.12 -3.37 -10.58
C SER A 197 -13.40 -4.44 -11.41
N GLU A 198 -12.20 -4.16 -11.89
CA GLU A 198 -11.41 -5.11 -12.66
C GLU A 198 -10.42 -5.94 -11.81
N ILE A 199 -9.83 -5.36 -10.77
CA ILE A 199 -8.86 -6.06 -9.91
C ILE A 199 -9.55 -7.07 -9.00
N LEU A 200 -10.60 -6.66 -8.29
CA LEU A 200 -11.21 -7.46 -7.22
C LEU A 200 -11.76 -8.82 -7.65
N PRO A 201 -12.35 -8.98 -8.85
CA PRO A 201 -12.78 -10.29 -9.31
C PRO A 201 -11.67 -11.32 -9.53
N SER A 202 -10.40 -10.89 -9.49
CA SER A 202 -9.25 -11.81 -9.61
C SER A 202 -8.91 -12.52 -8.31
N ALA A 203 -9.38 -12.04 -7.16
CA ALA A 203 -9.27 -12.74 -5.88
C ALA A 203 -10.33 -13.84 -5.81
N GLN A 204 -9.92 -15.07 -5.52
CA GLN A 204 -10.83 -16.22 -5.38
C GLN A 204 -11.04 -16.61 -3.91
N SER A 205 -9.97 -16.63 -3.14
CA SER A 205 -9.97 -17.01 -1.72
C SER A 205 -9.40 -15.91 -0.82
N CYS A 206 -8.48 -15.11 -1.34
CA CYS A 206 -7.87 -14.00 -0.62
C CYS A 206 -8.89 -12.87 -0.44
N GLN A 207 -9.11 -12.46 0.81
CA GLN A 207 -9.96 -11.34 1.13
C GLN A 207 -9.22 -10.02 0.98
N VAL A 208 -9.84 -9.03 0.33
CA VAL A 208 -9.21 -7.73 0.09
C VAL A 208 -9.80 -6.69 1.02
N LEU A 209 -8.91 -6.08 1.83
CA LEU A 209 -9.19 -4.90 2.64
C LEU A 209 -8.70 -3.66 1.89
N VAL A 210 -9.57 -2.69 1.68
CA VAL A 210 -9.15 -1.32 1.32
C VAL A 210 -9.03 -0.49 2.59
N GLN A 211 -7.85 0.10 2.84
CA GLN A 211 -7.59 0.89 4.03
C GLN A 211 -7.37 2.35 3.68
N THR A 212 -8.13 3.24 4.33
CA THR A 212 -8.00 4.69 4.20
C THR A 212 -7.59 5.33 5.52
N TYR A 213 -6.83 6.42 5.46
CA TYR A 213 -6.38 7.17 6.63
C TYR A 213 -6.02 8.62 6.22
N PHE A 214 -5.82 9.51 7.21
CA PHE A 214 -5.54 10.94 7.08
C PHE A 214 -6.76 11.81 6.73
N GLY A 215 -7.96 11.27 6.80
CA GLY A 215 -9.19 12.01 6.55
C GLY A 215 -10.38 11.12 6.26
N ASP A 216 -11.48 11.75 5.90
CA ASP A 216 -12.68 11.03 5.45
C ASP A 216 -12.75 10.89 3.92
N VAL A 217 -13.52 9.93 3.47
CA VAL A 217 -13.66 9.54 2.05
C VAL A 217 -15.00 10.00 1.47
N ARG A 218 -15.40 11.24 1.76
CA ARG A 218 -16.72 11.79 1.44
C ARG A 218 -17.15 11.62 -0.01
N ASP A 219 -16.22 11.81 -0.94
CA ASP A 219 -16.53 11.79 -2.37
C ASP A 219 -16.67 10.37 -2.91
N VAL A 220 -15.94 9.40 -2.33
CA VAL A 220 -15.84 8.02 -2.82
C VAL A 220 -16.51 6.98 -1.92
N TYR A 221 -17.10 7.39 -0.80
CA TYR A 221 -17.68 6.47 0.20
C TYR A 221 -18.66 5.47 -0.40
N GLN A 222 -19.58 5.94 -1.27
CA GLN A 222 -20.58 5.08 -1.89
C GLN A 222 -19.95 4.05 -2.83
N ASP A 223 -18.93 4.43 -3.60
CA ASP A 223 -18.18 3.51 -4.43
C ASP A 223 -17.43 2.46 -3.60
N LEU A 224 -16.79 2.87 -2.49
CA LEU A 224 -16.10 1.97 -1.57
C LEU A 224 -17.02 0.87 -1.02
N ILE A 225 -18.21 1.25 -0.58
CA ILE A 225 -19.16 0.28 -0.01
C ILE A 225 -19.86 -0.58 -1.05
N GLN A 226 -19.92 -0.16 -2.33
CA GLN A 226 -20.52 -0.92 -3.43
C GLN A 226 -19.55 -1.90 -4.08
N LEU A 227 -18.27 -1.56 -4.16
CA LEU A 227 -17.23 -2.43 -4.72
C LEU A 227 -17.04 -3.68 -3.83
N PRO A 228 -16.71 -4.84 -4.43
CA PRO A 228 -16.65 -6.12 -3.71
C PRO A 228 -15.40 -6.30 -2.84
N PHE A 229 -15.01 -5.28 -2.08
CA PHE A 229 -14.05 -5.42 -1.01
C PHE A 229 -14.65 -6.26 0.13
N ALA A 230 -13.86 -7.15 0.72
CA ALA A 230 -14.28 -7.91 1.90
C ALA A 230 -14.22 -7.06 3.18
N GLY A 231 -13.30 -6.10 3.23
CA GLY A 231 -13.15 -5.16 4.33
C GLY A 231 -12.92 -3.73 3.84
N VAL A 232 -13.42 -2.77 4.63
CA VAL A 232 -13.20 -1.34 4.41
C VAL A 232 -12.69 -0.70 5.68
N GLY A 233 -11.50 -0.13 5.63
CA GLY A 233 -10.87 0.60 6.72
C GLY A 233 -11.12 2.10 6.60
N LEU A 234 -11.73 2.68 7.62
CA LEU A 234 -12.09 4.09 7.66
C LEU A 234 -11.44 4.80 8.85
N ASP A 235 -10.99 6.03 8.63
CA ASP A 235 -10.40 6.88 9.66
C ASP A 235 -11.49 7.60 10.48
N PHE A 236 -11.54 7.30 11.77
CA PHE A 236 -12.42 7.97 12.73
C PHE A 236 -11.70 9.02 13.58
N VAL A 237 -10.39 9.16 13.40
CA VAL A 237 -9.57 10.15 14.12
C VAL A 237 -9.51 11.48 13.36
N GLU A 238 -9.08 11.44 12.11
CA GLU A 238 -8.99 12.61 11.22
C GLU A 238 -10.19 12.73 10.27
N GLY A 239 -10.91 11.64 10.04
CA GLY A 239 -12.09 11.56 9.18
C GLY A 239 -13.34 12.15 9.83
N LYS A 240 -13.43 13.48 9.86
CA LYS A 240 -14.51 14.23 10.55
C LYS A 240 -15.92 13.91 10.04
N GLN A 241 -16.04 13.44 8.82
CA GLN A 241 -17.33 13.07 8.22
C GLN A 241 -17.60 11.56 8.26
N THR A 242 -16.64 10.73 8.65
CA THR A 242 -16.73 9.26 8.58
C THR A 242 -18.00 8.73 9.25
N LYS A 243 -18.28 9.15 10.49
CA LYS A 243 -19.50 8.72 11.20
C LYS A 243 -20.79 9.14 10.47
N LYS A 244 -20.84 10.39 9.98
CA LYS A 244 -22.01 10.90 9.23
C LYS A 244 -22.21 10.18 7.91
N LEU A 245 -21.13 9.79 7.23
CA LEU A 245 -21.23 9.00 5.99
C LEU A 245 -21.87 7.64 6.26
N ILE A 246 -21.48 6.95 7.34
CA ILE A 246 -22.08 5.69 7.75
C ILE A 246 -23.55 5.89 8.16
N GLU A 247 -23.88 6.93 8.92
CA GLU A 247 -25.25 7.25 9.32
C GLU A 247 -26.16 7.55 8.12
N GLN A 248 -25.61 8.25 7.12
CA GLN A 248 -26.38 8.70 5.95
C GLN A 248 -26.57 7.59 4.90
N TYR A 249 -25.54 6.81 4.64
CA TYR A 249 -25.52 5.85 3.51
C TYR A 249 -25.55 4.39 4.00
N GLY A 250 -25.41 4.15 5.30
CA GLY A 250 -25.25 2.82 5.86
C GLY A 250 -23.87 2.22 5.63
N PHE A 251 -23.67 1.02 6.18
CA PHE A 251 -22.51 0.17 5.92
C PHE A 251 -23.00 -1.26 5.60
N PRO A 252 -22.52 -1.90 4.52
CA PRO A 252 -22.99 -3.23 4.11
C PRO A 252 -22.73 -4.30 5.17
N LYS A 253 -23.69 -5.18 5.40
CA LYS A 253 -23.59 -6.25 6.42
C LYS A 253 -22.66 -7.40 6.02
N ASP A 254 -22.35 -7.51 4.74
CA ASP A 254 -21.45 -8.50 4.15
C ASP A 254 -19.98 -8.06 4.14
N LYS A 255 -19.68 -6.86 4.63
CA LYS A 255 -18.33 -6.33 4.73
C LYS A 255 -17.89 -6.15 6.18
N ILE A 256 -16.58 -6.25 6.40
CA ILE A 256 -15.96 -5.96 7.70
C ILE A 256 -15.52 -4.50 7.73
N LEU A 257 -15.98 -3.76 8.75
CA LEU A 257 -15.50 -2.41 9.03
C LEU A 257 -14.22 -2.49 9.89
N PHE A 258 -13.14 -1.95 9.37
CA PHE A 258 -11.91 -1.72 10.13
C PHE A 258 -11.92 -0.26 10.63
N ALA A 259 -12.37 -0.07 11.86
CA ALA A 259 -12.54 1.26 12.45
C ALA A 259 -11.19 1.81 12.96
N GLY A 260 -10.64 2.80 12.28
CA GLY A 260 -9.39 3.49 12.66
C GLY A 260 -9.62 4.47 13.81
N LEU A 261 -9.63 3.97 15.04
CA LEU A 261 -9.94 4.73 16.27
C LEU A 261 -8.70 5.07 17.10
N VAL A 262 -7.52 4.59 16.72
CA VAL A 262 -6.27 4.85 17.44
C VAL A 262 -5.44 5.87 16.65
N ASN A 263 -5.08 6.98 17.32
CA ASN A 263 -4.22 7.99 16.72
C ASN A 263 -2.76 7.51 16.70
N GLY A 264 -2.29 7.04 15.55
CA GLY A 264 -0.89 6.61 15.34
C GLY A 264 0.11 7.74 15.13
N LYS A 265 -0.32 9.02 15.06
CA LYS A 265 0.55 10.17 14.80
C LYS A 265 1.12 10.81 16.06
N ASN A 266 0.65 10.41 17.23
CA ASN A 266 1.12 10.93 18.51
C ASN A 266 1.48 9.81 19.49
N ILE A 267 2.08 10.18 20.62
CA ILE A 267 2.54 9.26 21.67
C ILE A 267 1.56 9.12 22.83
N TRP A 268 0.41 9.79 22.77
CA TRP A 268 -0.55 9.80 23.87
C TRP A 268 -1.32 8.49 23.94
N LYS A 269 -1.59 8.06 25.15
CA LYS A 269 -2.46 6.89 25.37
C LYS A 269 -3.85 7.16 24.79
N ASN A 270 -4.40 6.15 24.13
CA ASN A 270 -5.77 6.19 23.65
C ASN A 270 -6.77 6.25 24.83
N HIS A 271 -7.85 6.99 24.67
CA HIS A 271 -8.95 7.08 25.66
C HIS A 271 -9.87 5.87 25.50
N TYR A 272 -9.52 4.74 26.10
CA TYR A 272 -10.20 3.45 25.91
C TYR A 272 -11.71 3.50 26.10
N LYS A 273 -12.22 4.29 27.07
CA LYS A 273 -13.66 4.42 27.30
C LYS A 273 -14.38 5.10 26.14
N GLU A 274 -13.80 6.18 25.60
CA GLU A 274 -14.35 6.92 24.47
C GLU A 274 -14.27 6.07 23.19
N THR A 275 -13.16 5.36 23.00
CA THR A 275 -12.98 4.44 21.87
C THR A 275 -14.00 3.30 21.92
N LEU A 276 -14.23 2.71 23.10
CA LEU A 276 -15.21 1.65 23.27
C LEU A 276 -16.64 2.16 23.03
N GLN A 277 -16.96 3.36 23.51
CA GLN A 277 -18.25 3.99 23.26
C GLN A 277 -18.48 4.23 21.77
N ALA A 278 -17.45 4.74 21.05
CA ALA A 278 -17.53 4.95 19.61
C ALA A 278 -17.73 3.65 18.81
N LEU A 279 -17.21 2.51 19.32
CA LEU A 279 -17.45 1.18 18.72
C LEU A 279 -18.85 0.64 19.00
N GLN A 280 -19.52 1.08 20.05
CA GLN A 280 -20.86 0.64 20.43
C GLN A 280 -21.97 1.43 19.74
N GLU A 281 -21.67 2.63 19.29
CA GLU A 281 -22.56 3.50 18.52
C GLU A 281 -22.64 3.09 17.05
#